data_910a1d84355dace182840b689020f6cf
#
_entry.id   910a1d84355dace182840b689020f6cf
#
_cell.length_a   1.000
_cell.length_b   1.000
_cell.length_c   1.000
_cell.angle_alpha   90.00
_cell.angle_beta   90.00
_cell.angle_gamma   90.00
#
_symmetry.space_group_name_H-M   'P 1'
#
loop_
_entity.id
_entity.type
_entity.pdbx_description
1 polymer ?
#
loop_
_entity_poly.entity_id
_entity_poly.type
_entity_poly.pdbx_seq_one_letter_code
_entity_poly.pdbx_strand_id
1 'polypeptide(L)'
;VLSAALFAWLLGAYYLIQPTREAFGISAGPVYELLWTGTAVATLLATPIYGWAVARFPRDRFATGLYLGAALALAGFWIAHGQTEGALRRTVGYVFYVFVSTLAVFATTLFWALMADGHRPDTARRLFGVISVGGTLGALGGSALVDALSDTLSPRDMILLGAFGYASSLFLLRPLLRSLPNTAPKTTGAHAPPLREALAGARLFAKSPYLLGIGLFLAGQTLAATFLYIESREFLFHALPTRDVAESVAQANTVARTSFFARINLAYNAIALLVQLFLVGRLVRWLGLGALLASL
;
A
#
# COMPACT_ATOMS: atom_id res chain seq x y z
N VAL A 1 13.70 -9.17 -13.98
CA VAL A 1 13.92 -9.84 -12.68
C VAL A 1 14.03 -8.82 -11.55
N LEU A 2 14.95 -7.85 -11.60
CA LEU A 2 15.16 -6.86 -10.53
C LEU A 2 13.89 -6.06 -10.17
N SER A 3 13.10 -5.65 -11.16
CA SER A 3 11.83 -4.92 -10.94
C SER A 3 10.82 -5.76 -10.14
N ALA A 4 10.67 -7.04 -10.50
CA ALA A 4 9.78 -7.95 -9.78
C ALA A 4 10.30 -8.24 -8.35
N ALA A 5 11.61 -8.39 -8.19
CA ALA A 5 12.23 -8.58 -6.89
C ALA A 5 12.07 -7.35 -5.99
N LEU A 6 12.26 -6.14 -6.52
CA LEU A 6 12.04 -4.91 -5.76
C LEU A 6 10.57 -4.76 -5.36
N PHE A 7 9.64 -5.06 -6.26
CA PHE A 7 8.21 -4.96 -5.95
C PHE A 7 7.78 -6.00 -4.92
N ALA A 8 8.30 -7.24 -5.04
CA ALA A 8 8.10 -8.27 -4.03
C ALA A 8 8.61 -7.81 -2.65
N TRP A 9 9.80 -7.22 -2.61
CA TRP A 9 10.39 -6.74 -1.37
C TRP A 9 9.61 -5.59 -0.74
N LEU A 10 9.19 -4.60 -1.55
CA LEU A 10 8.40 -3.44 -1.10
C LEU A 10 7.03 -3.87 -0.57
N LEU A 11 6.33 -4.74 -1.29
CA LEU A 11 5.04 -5.27 -0.82
C LEU A 11 5.23 -6.18 0.39
N GLY A 12 6.30 -6.99 0.44
CA GLY A 12 6.65 -7.76 1.64
C GLY A 12 6.83 -6.86 2.86
N ALA A 13 7.62 -5.78 2.73
CA ALA A 13 7.81 -4.79 3.79
C ALA A 13 6.49 -4.10 4.20
N TYR A 14 5.63 -3.77 3.24
CA TYR A 14 4.31 -3.20 3.54
C TYR A 14 3.41 -4.19 4.29
N TYR A 15 3.35 -5.45 3.86
CA TYR A 15 2.52 -6.47 4.49
C TYR A 15 3.06 -6.96 5.84
N LEU A 16 4.29 -6.60 6.23
CA LEU A 16 4.78 -6.74 7.60
C LEU A 16 4.10 -5.75 8.56
N ILE A 17 3.79 -4.54 8.10
CA ILE A 17 3.25 -3.46 8.95
C ILE A 17 1.73 -3.29 8.82
N GLN A 18 1.14 -3.72 7.72
CA GLN A 18 -0.28 -3.52 7.44
C GLN A 18 -1.19 -4.21 8.46
N PRO A 19 -0.98 -5.46 8.91
CA PRO A 19 -1.80 -6.06 9.94
C PRO A 19 -1.74 -5.30 11.29
N THR A 20 -0.57 -4.82 11.67
CA THR A 20 -0.39 -3.96 12.86
C THR A 20 -1.13 -2.64 12.71
N ARG A 21 -1.07 -2.02 11.54
CA ARG A 21 -1.85 -0.81 11.23
C ARG A 21 -3.34 -1.06 11.45
N GLU A 22 -3.87 -2.18 10.94
CA GLU A 22 -5.28 -2.53 11.11
C GLU A 22 -5.64 -2.74 12.59
N ALA A 23 -4.82 -3.48 13.32
CA ALA A 23 -5.04 -3.73 14.75
C ALA A 23 -5.09 -2.41 15.55
N PHE A 24 -4.20 -1.45 15.27
CA PHE A 24 -4.21 -0.14 15.90
C PHE A 24 -5.41 0.70 15.45
N GLY A 25 -5.79 0.63 14.19
CA GLY A 25 -6.98 1.32 13.66
C GLY A 25 -8.27 0.89 14.34
N ILE A 26 -8.50 -0.42 14.53
CA ILE A 26 -9.69 -0.95 15.24
C ILE A 26 -9.74 -0.44 16.68
N SER A 27 -8.59 -0.24 17.33
CA SER A 27 -8.53 0.31 18.69
C SER A 27 -9.10 1.73 18.79
N ALA A 28 -9.31 2.42 17.67
CA ALA A 28 -9.95 3.73 17.64
C ALA A 28 -11.47 3.66 17.96
N GLY A 29 -12.12 2.51 17.72
CA GLY A 29 -13.56 2.36 17.95
C GLY A 29 -14.37 3.39 17.16
N PRO A 30 -15.28 4.14 17.82
CA PRO A 30 -16.14 5.12 17.14
C PRO A 30 -15.36 6.24 16.40
N VAL A 31 -14.09 6.48 16.77
CA VAL A 31 -13.22 7.49 16.12
C VAL A 31 -12.57 6.95 14.84
N TYR A 32 -12.82 5.71 14.50
CA TYR A 32 -12.22 5.06 13.34
C TYR A 32 -12.53 5.77 12.00
N GLU A 33 -13.74 6.26 11.84
CA GLU A 33 -14.15 7.03 10.65
C GLU A 33 -13.28 8.27 10.45
N LEU A 34 -12.81 8.89 11.56
CA LEU A 34 -11.88 10.00 11.51
C LEU A 34 -10.50 9.59 10.99
N LEU A 35 -10.08 8.34 11.19
CA LEU A 35 -8.82 7.83 10.63
C LEU A 35 -8.90 7.68 9.11
N TRP A 36 -10.05 7.31 8.58
CA TRP A 36 -10.30 7.24 7.14
C TRP A 36 -10.30 8.64 6.52
N THR A 37 -11.08 9.54 7.12
CA THR A 37 -11.12 10.94 6.71
C THR A 37 -9.72 11.56 6.82
N GLY A 38 -9.02 11.32 7.92
CA GLY A 38 -7.64 11.77 8.13
C GLY A 38 -6.68 11.23 7.06
N THR A 39 -6.82 9.95 6.67
CA THR A 39 -6.02 9.36 5.59
C THR A 39 -6.32 10.03 4.24
N ALA A 40 -7.60 10.25 3.93
CA ALA A 40 -7.99 10.93 2.69
C ALA A 40 -7.43 12.36 2.64
N VAL A 41 -7.58 13.13 3.73
CA VAL A 41 -7.04 14.49 3.85
C VAL A 41 -5.52 14.48 3.77
N ALA A 42 -4.84 13.60 4.50
CA ALA A 42 -3.38 13.50 4.48
C ALA A 42 -2.86 13.17 3.07
N THR A 43 -3.50 12.22 2.38
CA THR A 43 -3.15 11.84 1.00
C THR A 43 -3.37 13.01 0.05
N LEU A 44 -4.50 13.73 0.17
CA LEU A 44 -4.81 14.89 -0.65
C LEU A 44 -3.79 16.02 -0.45
N LEU A 45 -3.41 16.32 0.79
CA LEU A 45 -2.41 17.34 1.12
C LEU A 45 -0.99 16.92 0.71
N ALA A 46 -0.66 15.63 0.82
CA ALA A 46 0.64 15.12 0.41
C ALA A 46 0.82 15.05 -1.12
N THR A 47 -0.28 14.93 -1.88
CA THR A 47 -0.22 14.81 -3.36
C THR A 47 0.50 15.99 -4.04
N PRO A 48 0.20 17.27 -3.76
CA PRO A 48 0.94 18.37 -4.37
C PRO A 48 2.40 18.43 -3.91
N ILE A 49 2.70 18.05 -2.67
CA ILE A 49 4.08 17.96 -2.14
C ILE A 49 4.85 16.87 -2.90
N TYR A 50 4.23 15.70 -3.10
CA TYR A 50 4.78 14.61 -3.89
C TYR A 50 5.03 15.04 -5.34
N GLY A 51 4.06 15.68 -5.99
CA GLY A 51 4.18 16.18 -7.36
C GLY A 51 5.30 17.21 -7.50
N TRP A 52 5.41 18.16 -6.56
CA TRP A 52 6.50 19.11 -6.50
C TRP A 52 7.86 18.42 -6.33
N ALA A 53 7.95 17.44 -5.45
CA ALA A 53 9.19 16.71 -5.19
C ALA A 53 9.64 15.90 -6.42
N VAL A 54 8.70 15.20 -7.09
CA VAL A 54 8.98 14.47 -8.33
C VAL A 54 9.48 15.41 -9.43
N ALA A 55 8.93 16.62 -9.54
CA ALA A 55 9.37 17.62 -10.54
C ALA A 55 10.74 18.25 -10.19
N ARG A 56 11.07 18.35 -8.89
CA ARG A 56 12.27 19.08 -8.43
C ARG A 56 13.50 18.20 -8.30
N PHE A 57 13.33 16.93 -7.90
CA PHE A 57 14.44 16.04 -7.59
C PHE A 57 14.67 15.01 -8.70
N PRO A 58 15.94 14.62 -8.97
CA PRO A 58 16.24 13.48 -9.82
C PRO A 58 15.57 12.21 -9.26
N ARG A 59 15.11 11.34 -10.16
CA ARG A 59 14.33 10.11 -9.80
C ARG A 59 15.04 9.22 -8.79
N ASP A 60 16.34 9.04 -8.96
CA ASP A 60 17.20 8.23 -8.08
C ASP A 60 17.22 8.80 -6.65
N ARG A 61 17.39 10.10 -6.51
CA ARG A 61 17.40 10.78 -5.21
C ARG A 61 16.02 10.77 -4.57
N PHE A 62 14.98 11.04 -5.36
CA PHE A 62 13.62 11.04 -4.85
C PHE A 62 13.18 9.66 -4.38
N ALA A 63 13.42 8.59 -5.18
CA ALA A 63 13.08 7.23 -4.80
C ALA A 63 13.86 6.76 -3.57
N THR A 64 15.17 7.03 -3.52
CA THR A 64 16.00 6.75 -2.35
C THR A 64 15.50 7.51 -1.12
N GLY A 65 15.20 8.80 -1.26
CA GLY A 65 14.69 9.65 -0.20
C GLY A 65 13.35 9.19 0.35
N LEU A 66 12.41 8.78 -0.50
CA LEU A 66 11.10 8.30 -0.09
C LEU A 66 11.21 6.99 0.73
N TYR A 67 11.94 6.00 0.24
CA TYR A 67 12.04 4.71 0.95
C TYR A 67 12.90 4.80 2.21
N LEU A 68 13.97 5.59 2.19
CA LEU A 68 14.76 5.84 3.40
C LEU A 68 13.96 6.66 4.42
N GLY A 69 13.25 7.70 3.97
CA GLY A 69 12.36 8.50 4.82
C GLY A 69 11.26 7.66 5.45
N ALA A 70 10.67 6.72 4.68
CA ALA A 70 9.71 5.76 5.20
C ALA A 70 10.32 4.87 6.29
N ALA A 71 11.53 4.34 6.06
CA ALA A 71 12.23 3.51 7.04
C ALA A 71 12.52 4.28 8.35
N LEU A 72 13.01 5.52 8.24
CA LEU A 72 13.29 6.38 9.39
C LEU A 72 12.01 6.77 10.16
N ALA A 73 10.94 7.10 9.44
CA ALA A 73 9.65 7.41 10.05
C ALA A 73 9.07 6.18 10.80
N LEU A 74 9.13 4.99 10.19
CA LEU A 74 8.70 3.74 10.84
C LEU A 74 9.54 3.44 12.09
N ALA A 75 10.85 3.61 12.04
CA ALA A 75 11.71 3.49 13.22
C ALA A 75 11.34 4.52 14.32
N GLY A 76 11.02 5.76 13.92
CA GLY A 76 10.49 6.79 14.82
C GLY A 76 9.17 6.37 15.49
N PHE A 77 8.23 5.78 14.74
CA PHE A 77 6.99 5.23 15.29
C PHE A 77 7.24 4.07 16.26
N TRP A 78 8.17 3.19 15.95
CA TRP A 78 8.57 2.10 16.84
C TRP A 78 9.09 2.65 18.18
N ILE A 79 9.96 3.67 18.16
CA ILE A 79 10.46 4.33 19.37
C ILE A 79 9.31 5.02 20.12
N ALA A 80 8.54 5.86 19.44
CA ALA A 80 7.46 6.64 20.03
C ALA A 80 6.41 5.76 20.70
N HIS A 81 5.97 4.68 20.02
CA HIS A 81 5.00 3.75 20.57
C HIS A 81 5.52 3.00 21.81
N GLY A 82 6.85 2.76 21.89
CA GLY A 82 7.45 2.11 23.04
C GLY A 82 7.69 3.00 24.24
N GLN A 83 7.80 4.32 24.02
CA GLN A 83 8.04 5.31 25.09
C GLN A 83 6.76 5.99 25.58
N THR A 84 5.61 5.66 25.01
CA THR A 84 4.33 6.28 25.37
C THR A 84 3.39 5.25 26.02
N GLU A 85 2.44 5.75 26.81
CA GLU A 85 1.45 4.94 27.51
C GLU A 85 0.04 5.53 27.38
N GLY A 86 -0.96 4.75 27.71
CA GLY A 86 -2.35 5.19 27.81
C GLY A 86 -2.88 5.88 26.53
N ALA A 87 -3.42 7.08 26.68
CA ALA A 87 -4.01 7.86 25.59
C ALA A 87 -2.97 8.28 24.54
N LEU A 88 -1.74 8.62 24.97
CA LEU A 88 -0.70 9.06 24.05
C LEU A 88 -0.24 7.91 23.13
N ARG A 89 -0.08 6.70 23.67
CA ARG A 89 0.22 5.50 22.86
C ARG A 89 -0.84 5.25 21.80
N ARG A 90 -2.13 5.40 22.15
CA ARG A 90 -3.23 5.28 21.19
C ARG A 90 -3.14 6.34 20.10
N THR A 91 -2.86 7.59 20.46
CA THR A 91 -2.68 8.68 19.48
C THR A 91 -1.53 8.38 18.52
N VAL A 92 -0.39 7.90 19.00
CA VAL A 92 0.73 7.44 18.16
C VAL A 92 0.27 6.35 17.19
N GLY A 93 -0.54 5.39 17.64
CA GLY A 93 -1.13 4.35 16.79
C GLY A 93 -2.05 4.92 15.70
N TYR A 94 -2.82 5.95 15.98
CA TYR A 94 -3.70 6.61 15.00
C TYR A 94 -2.92 7.37 13.94
N VAL A 95 -1.90 8.11 14.37
CA VAL A 95 -1.00 8.81 13.43
C VAL A 95 -0.24 7.80 12.57
N PHE A 96 0.22 6.69 13.16
CA PHE A 96 0.82 5.58 12.43
C PHE A 96 -0.13 4.99 11.38
N TYR A 97 -1.41 4.80 11.72
CA TYR A 97 -2.43 4.33 10.78
C TYR A 97 -2.52 5.21 9.54
N VAL A 98 -2.67 6.52 9.74
CA VAL A 98 -2.77 7.52 8.66
C VAL A 98 -1.48 7.55 7.84
N PHE A 99 -0.32 7.55 8.51
CA PHE A 99 0.98 7.56 7.86
C PHE A 99 1.20 6.33 6.96
N VAL A 100 0.99 5.12 7.48
CA VAL A 100 1.21 3.88 6.70
C VAL A 100 0.24 3.79 5.53
N SER A 101 -1.01 4.23 5.71
CA SER A 101 -2.01 4.27 4.64
C SER A 101 -1.59 5.21 3.51
N THR A 102 -1.13 6.41 3.86
CA THR A 102 -0.63 7.40 2.91
C THR A 102 0.68 6.93 2.24
N LEU A 103 1.60 6.34 3.01
CA LEU A 103 2.85 5.78 2.50
C LEU A 103 2.60 4.70 1.45
N ALA A 104 1.63 3.82 1.66
CA ALA A 104 1.29 2.75 0.72
C ALA A 104 0.94 3.30 -0.68
N VAL A 105 0.15 4.38 -0.73
CA VAL A 105 -0.22 5.05 -1.98
C VAL A 105 1.02 5.59 -2.69
N PHE A 106 1.84 6.39 -2.00
CA PHE A 106 2.98 7.05 -2.65
C PHE A 106 4.13 6.10 -2.97
N ALA A 107 4.41 5.11 -2.12
CA ALA A 107 5.44 4.11 -2.38
C ALA A 107 5.11 3.26 -3.61
N THR A 108 3.85 2.83 -3.74
CA THR A 108 3.37 2.07 -4.90
C THR A 108 3.31 2.93 -6.16
N THR A 109 2.81 4.16 -6.06
CA THR A 109 2.78 5.11 -7.19
C THR A 109 4.18 5.38 -7.72
N LEU A 110 5.15 5.62 -6.83
CA LEU A 110 6.53 5.85 -7.23
C LEU A 110 7.12 4.63 -7.95
N PHE A 111 6.91 3.43 -7.40
CA PHE A 111 7.38 2.21 -8.03
C PHE A 111 6.83 2.06 -9.46
N TRP A 112 5.52 2.21 -9.64
CA TRP A 112 4.90 2.08 -10.97
C TRP A 112 5.31 3.20 -11.92
N ALA A 113 5.50 4.42 -11.44
CA ALA A 113 6.04 5.52 -12.23
C ALA A 113 7.45 5.20 -12.75
N LEU A 114 8.35 4.67 -11.89
CA LEU A 114 9.68 4.22 -12.30
C LEU A 114 9.61 3.11 -13.36
N MET A 115 8.66 2.18 -13.23
CA MET A 115 8.50 1.10 -14.20
C MET A 115 7.95 1.59 -15.54
N ALA A 116 6.95 2.48 -15.51
CA ALA A 116 6.37 3.05 -16.72
C ALA A 116 7.37 3.88 -17.52
N ASP A 117 8.18 4.66 -16.84
CA ASP A 117 9.19 5.51 -17.47
C ASP A 117 10.42 4.75 -17.95
N GLY A 118 10.75 3.64 -17.30
CA GLY A 118 11.96 2.86 -17.60
C GLY A 118 11.78 1.80 -18.69
N HIS A 119 10.57 1.54 -19.19
CA HIS A 119 10.31 0.46 -20.14
C HIS A 119 9.51 0.92 -21.35
N ARG A 120 9.86 0.38 -22.54
CA ARG A 120 9.10 0.62 -23.77
C ARG A 120 7.73 -0.07 -23.68
N PRO A 121 6.67 0.49 -24.27
CA PRO A 121 5.29 -0.03 -24.15
C PRO A 121 5.15 -1.51 -24.53
N ASP A 122 5.88 -1.98 -25.54
CA ASP A 122 5.81 -3.39 -26.01
C ASP A 122 6.41 -4.37 -24.98
N THR A 123 7.49 -3.96 -24.32
CA THR A 123 8.14 -4.76 -23.26
C THR A 123 7.38 -4.65 -21.94
N ALA A 124 6.82 -3.49 -21.66
CA ALA A 124 6.07 -3.21 -20.43
C ALA A 124 4.88 -4.17 -20.24
N ARG A 125 4.13 -4.47 -21.30
CA ARG A 125 2.96 -5.38 -21.24
C ARG A 125 3.28 -6.74 -20.67
N ARG A 126 4.42 -7.32 -21.04
CA ARG A 126 4.86 -8.66 -20.55
C ARG A 126 5.49 -8.56 -19.18
N LEU A 127 6.27 -7.51 -18.94
CA LEU A 127 7.01 -7.32 -17.71
C LEU A 127 6.09 -7.00 -16.53
N PHE A 128 5.06 -6.20 -16.73
CA PHE A 128 4.13 -5.79 -15.68
C PHE A 128 3.38 -6.98 -15.05
N GLY A 129 3.02 -7.99 -15.86
CA GLY A 129 2.46 -9.23 -15.33
C GLY A 129 3.43 -9.97 -14.38
N VAL A 130 4.70 -10.08 -14.77
CA VAL A 130 5.73 -10.72 -13.93
C VAL A 130 6.00 -9.88 -12.66
N ILE A 131 6.01 -8.56 -12.77
CA ILE A 131 6.16 -7.66 -11.63
C ILE A 131 4.99 -7.83 -10.66
N SER A 132 3.74 -7.90 -11.17
CA SER A 132 2.55 -8.08 -10.34
C SER A 132 2.58 -9.41 -9.57
N VAL A 133 2.98 -10.52 -10.22
CA VAL A 133 3.19 -11.81 -9.56
C VAL A 133 4.26 -11.69 -8.46
N GLY A 134 5.37 -11.00 -8.75
CA GLY A 134 6.39 -10.69 -7.75
C GLY A 134 5.81 -9.97 -6.55
N GLY A 135 5.00 -8.94 -6.77
CA GLY A 135 4.30 -8.21 -5.71
C GLY A 135 3.41 -9.10 -4.84
N THR A 136 2.61 -9.98 -5.48
CA THR A 136 1.74 -10.92 -4.75
C THR A 136 2.57 -11.91 -3.92
N LEU A 137 3.70 -12.41 -4.44
CA LEU A 137 4.62 -13.26 -3.68
C LEU A 137 5.23 -12.52 -2.48
N GLY A 138 5.57 -11.25 -2.66
CA GLY A 138 6.04 -10.39 -1.57
C GLY A 138 4.97 -10.20 -0.49
N ALA A 139 3.74 -9.92 -0.89
CA ALA A 139 2.61 -9.78 0.02
C ALA A 139 2.32 -11.07 0.80
N LEU A 140 2.37 -12.23 0.13
CA LEU A 140 2.29 -13.55 0.77
C LEU A 140 3.40 -13.74 1.78
N GLY A 141 4.66 -13.50 1.39
CA GLY A 141 5.83 -13.65 2.26
C GLY A 141 5.76 -12.75 3.49
N GLY A 142 5.39 -11.47 3.32
CA GLY A 142 5.20 -10.53 4.41
C GLY A 142 4.09 -10.96 5.38
N SER A 143 2.93 -11.35 4.85
CA SER A 143 1.80 -11.82 5.68
C SER A 143 2.12 -13.13 6.41
N ALA A 144 2.77 -14.09 5.73
CA ALA A 144 3.20 -15.35 6.33
C ALA A 144 4.21 -15.12 7.46
N LEU A 145 5.12 -14.18 7.26
CA LEU A 145 6.12 -13.83 8.28
C LEU A 145 5.46 -13.20 9.52
N VAL A 146 4.46 -12.33 9.34
CA VAL A 146 3.68 -11.77 10.46
C VAL A 146 2.96 -12.88 11.21
N ASP A 147 2.25 -13.78 10.51
CA ASP A 147 1.54 -14.89 11.16
C ASP A 147 2.50 -15.80 11.95
N ALA A 148 3.63 -16.17 11.35
CA ALA A 148 4.65 -17.01 11.98
C ALA A 148 5.33 -16.35 13.20
N LEU A 149 5.47 -15.02 13.19
CA LEU A 149 6.17 -14.29 14.26
C LEU A 149 5.21 -13.69 15.29
N SER A 150 3.90 -13.74 15.06
CA SER A 150 2.89 -13.11 15.94
C SER A 150 2.89 -13.62 17.37
N ASP A 151 3.34 -14.86 17.59
CA ASP A 151 3.44 -15.48 18.93
C ASP A 151 4.74 -15.08 19.65
N THR A 152 5.75 -14.59 18.93
CA THR A 152 7.09 -14.30 19.47
C THR A 152 7.42 -12.80 19.50
N LEU A 153 6.89 -12.06 18.53
CA LEU A 153 7.13 -10.62 18.39
C LEU A 153 5.86 -9.82 18.64
N SER A 154 6.01 -8.71 19.30
CA SER A 154 4.89 -7.79 19.50
C SER A 154 4.49 -7.10 18.19
N PRO A 155 3.22 -6.62 18.05
CA PRO A 155 2.81 -5.81 16.91
C PRO A 155 3.69 -4.57 16.69
N ARG A 156 4.26 -4.02 17.76
CA ARG A 156 5.24 -2.93 17.68
C ARG A 156 6.51 -3.36 16.94
N ASP A 157 7.02 -4.55 17.19
CA ASP A 157 8.27 -5.02 16.60
C ASP A 157 8.11 -5.30 15.10
N MET A 158 6.88 -5.60 14.64
CA MET A 158 6.56 -5.68 13.20
C MET A 158 6.79 -4.34 12.49
N ILE A 159 6.62 -3.20 13.19
CA ILE A 159 6.93 -1.87 12.64
C ILE A 159 8.42 -1.75 12.35
N LEU A 160 9.27 -2.25 13.26
CA LEU A 160 10.73 -2.23 13.08
C LEU A 160 11.17 -3.14 11.94
N LEU A 161 10.56 -4.33 11.81
CA LEU A 161 10.81 -5.22 10.67
C LEU A 161 10.43 -4.55 9.34
N GLY A 162 9.30 -3.86 9.30
CA GLY A 162 8.90 -3.08 8.13
C GLY A 162 9.87 -1.94 7.82
N ALA A 163 10.36 -1.22 8.85
CA ALA A 163 11.40 -0.20 8.69
C ALA A 163 12.67 -0.79 8.05
N PHE A 164 13.12 -1.93 8.54
CA PHE A 164 14.24 -2.67 7.95
C PHE A 164 13.94 -3.10 6.50
N GLY A 165 12.72 -3.55 6.22
CA GLY A 165 12.27 -3.91 4.88
C GLY A 165 12.37 -2.72 3.90
N TYR A 166 11.90 -1.53 4.29
CA TYR A 166 12.03 -0.33 3.46
C TYR A 166 13.50 0.13 3.33
N ALA A 167 14.29 0.09 4.38
CA ALA A 167 15.71 0.45 4.32
C ALA A 167 16.49 -0.50 3.38
N SER A 168 16.28 -1.80 3.52
CA SER A 168 16.97 -2.82 2.71
C SER A 168 16.49 -2.85 1.26
N SER A 169 15.30 -2.32 0.93
CA SER A 169 14.84 -2.17 -0.45
C SER A 169 15.82 -1.35 -1.31
N LEU A 170 16.61 -0.48 -0.70
CA LEU A 170 17.64 0.32 -1.38
C LEU A 170 18.74 -0.53 -2.04
N PHE A 171 18.99 -1.74 -1.51
CA PHE A 171 19.94 -2.68 -2.13
C PHE A 171 19.44 -3.18 -3.50
N LEU A 172 18.13 -3.29 -3.69
CA LEU A 172 17.52 -3.66 -4.97
C LEU A 172 17.22 -2.44 -5.84
N LEU A 173 16.86 -1.31 -5.22
CA LEU A 173 16.55 -0.08 -5.93
C LEU A 173 17.76 0.47 -6.70
N ARG A 174 18.92 0.56 -6.06
CA ARG A 174 20.14 1.12 -6.68
C ARG A 174 20.57 0.43 -7.98
N PRO A 175 20.73 -0.91 -8.03
CA PRO A 175 21.06 -1.59 -9.27
C PRO A 175 19.94 -1.49 -10.31
N LEU A 176 18.67 -1.47 -9.88
CA LEU A 176 17.54 -1.27 -10.78
C LEU A 176 17.62 0.08 -11.47
N LEU A 177 17.81 1.18 -10.73
CA LEU A 177 17.93 2.53 -11.29
C LEU A 177 19.10 2.66 -12.28
N ARG A 178 20.20 1.95 -12.04
CA ARG A 178 21.35 1.91 -12.98
C ARG A 178 21.03 1.14 -14.27
N SER A 179 20.11 0.17 -14.20
CA SER A 179 19.71 -0.63 -15.36
C SER A 179 18.61 0.02 -16.21
N LEU A 180 17.89 1.00 -15.65
CA LEU A 180 16.89 1.74 -16.39
C LEU A 180 17.53 2.80 -17.29
N PRO A 181 17.01 3.03 -18.51
CA PRO A 181 17.49 4.09 -19.38
C PRO A 181 17.45 5.44 -18.64
N ASN A 182 18.52 6.20 -18.77
CA ASN A 182 18.58 7.55 -18.20
C ASN A 182 17.72 8.51 -19.03
N THR A 183 16.41 8.31 -18.97
CA THR A 183 15.47 9.25 -19.55
C THR A 183 15.48 10.47 -18.63
N ALA A 184 16.21 11.51 -19.04
CA ALA A 184 16.08 12.84 -18.45
C ALA A 184 14.57 13.16 -18.30
N PRO A 185 14.14 13.79 -17.19
CA PRO A 185 12.76 14.23 -17.09
C PRO A 185 12.43 14.95 -18.40
N LYS A 186 11.45 14.45 -19.15
CA LYS A 186 10.89 15.26 -20.21
C LYS A 186 10.29 16.46 -19.51
N THR A 187 11.03 17.55 -19.47
CA THR A 187 10.50 18.88 -19.25
C THR A 187 9.56 19.13 -20.43
N THR A 188 8.38 18.55 -20.38
CA THR A 188 7.26 18.99 -21.19
C THR A 188 7.01 20.41 -20.76
N GLY A 189 7.37 21.31 -21.67
CA GLY A 189 7.36 22.75 -21.47
C GLY A 189 6.06 23.26 -20.90
N ALA A 190 6.20 24.40 -20.22
CA ALA A 190 5.16 25.24 -19.64
C ALA A 190 4.24 24.48 -18.67
N HIS A 191 4.61 24.55 -17.41
CA HIS A 191 3.78 24.11 -16.30
C HIS A 191 2.43 24.86 -16.32
N ALA A 192 1.41 24.24 -16.92
CA ALA A 192 0.06 24.65 -16.60
C ALA A 192 -0.13 24.43 -15.09
N PRO A 193 -0.82 25.32 -14.37
CA PRO A 193 -1.06 25.12 -12.95
C PRO A 193 -1.69 23.74 -12.74
N PRO A 194 -1.25 22.97 -11.73
CA PRO A 194 -1.66 21.58 -11.53
C PRO A 194 -3.18 21.39 -11.46
N LEU A 195 -3.90 22.40 -11.02
CA LEU A 195 -5.35 22.43 -11.03
C LEU A 195 -5.95 22.42 -12.46
N ARG A 196 -5.33 23.11 -13.42
CA ARG A 196 -5.81 23.15 -14.81
C ARG A 196 -5.62 21.80 -15.50
N GLU A 197 -4.51 21.12 -15.22
CA GLU A 197 -4.25 19.77 -15.74
C GLU A 197 -5.20 18.74 -15.12
N ALA A 198 -5.44 18.82 -13.82
CA ALA A 198 -6.43 17.97 -13.13
C ALA A 198 -7.84 18.16 -13.67
N LEU A 199 -8.26 19.41 -13.91
CA LEU A 199 -9.56 19.72 -14.52
C LEU A 199 -9.66 19.25 -15.98
N ALA A 200 -8.58 19.34 -16.75
CA ALA A 200 -8.54 18.82 -18.12
C ALA A 200 -8.67 17.28 -18.13
N GLY A 201 -8.01 16.59 -17.21
CA GLY A 201 -8.17 15.14 -17.00
C GLY A 201 -9.59 14.74 -16.61
N ALA A 202 -10.20 15.45 -15.66
CA ALA A 202 -11.58 15.22 -15.22
C ALA A 202 -12.57 15.43 -16.38
N ARG A 203 -12.35 16.47 -17.21
CA ARG A 203 -13.19 16.73 -18.40
C ARG A 203 -13.05 15.63 -19.46
N LEU A 204 -11.84 15.13 -19.68
CA LEU A 204 -11.59 14.01 -20.60
C LEU A 204 -12.28 12.72 -20.09
N PHE A 205 -12.18 12.45 -18.79
CA PHE A 205 -12.86 11.35 -18.13
C PHE A 205 -14.38 11.42 -18.30
N ALA A 206 -14.98 12.58 -18.02
CA ALA A 206 -16.42 12.80 -18.16
C ALA A 206 -16.93 12.69 -19.60
N LYS A 207 -16.09 12.94 -20.60
CA LYS A 207 -16.47 12.88 -22.02
C LYS A 207 -16.31 11.50 -22.65
N SER A 208 -15.56 10.61 -22.03
CA SER A 208 -15.30 9.27 -22.56
C SER A 208 -16.19 8.23 -21.88
N PRO A 209 -17.19 7.63 -22.57
CA PRO A 209 -18.03 6.60 -21.99
C PRO A 209 -17.22 5.36 -21.56
N TYR A 210 -16.10 5.08 -22.22
CA TYR A 210 -15.16 4.01 -21.85
C TYR A 210 -14.51 4.30 -20.50
N LEU A 211 -13.96 5.51 -20.29
CA LEU A 211 -13.35 5.89 -19.03
C LEU A 211 -14.38 5.98 -17.90
N LEU A 212 -15.59 6.45 -18.19
CA LEU A 212 -16.71 6.44 -17.23
C LEU A 212 -17.08 5.01 -16.82
N GLY A 213 -17.15 4.07 -17.76
CA GLY A 213 -17.42 2.66 -17.47
C GLY A 213 -16.37 2.05 -16.53
N ILE A 214 -15.09 2.29 -16.82
CA ILE A 214 -13.99 1.86 -15.93
C ILE A 214 -14.12 2.51 -14.55
N GLY A 215 -14.41 3.80 -14.49
CA GLY A 215 -14.56 4.53 -13.23
C GLY A 215 -15.72 4.03 -12.38
N LEU A 216 -16.87 3.78 -12.99
CA LEU A 216 -18.05 3.21 -12.31
C LEU A 216 -17.77 1.80 -11.79
N PHE A 217 -17.08 0.98 -12.60
CA PHE A 217 -16.65 -0.35 -12.19
C PHE A 217 -15.73 -0.31 -10.97
N LEU A 218 -14.67 0.52 -11.02
CA LEU A 218 -13.74 0.68 -9.91
C LEU A 218 -14.43 1.24 -8.65
N ALA A 219 -15.37 2.18 -8.82
CA ALA A 219 -16.16 2.72 -7.72
C ALA A 219 -17.04 1.64 -7.08
N GLY A 220 -17.75 0.83 -7.89
CA GLY A 220 -18.57 -0.27 -7.40
C GLY A 220 -17.77 -1.32 -6.64
N GLN A 221 -16.63 -1.73 -7.19
CA GLN A 221 -15.72 -2.68 -6.55
C GLN A 221 -15.17 -2.11 -5.22
N THR A 222 -14.77 -0.84 -5.22
CA THR A 222 -14.27 -0.18 -4.01
C THR A 222 -15.35 -0.09 -2.94
N LEU A 223 -16.58 0.25 -3.30
CA LEU A 223 -17.70 0.29 -2.35
C LEU A 223 -17.99 -1.08 -1.74
N ALA A 224 -18.04 -2.13 -2.57
CA ALA A 224 -18.27 -3.50 -2.08
C ALA A 224 -17.12 -3.96 -1.13
N ALA A 225 -15.88 -3.73 -1.52
CA ALA A 225 -14.71 -4.04 -0.70
C ALA A 225 -14.71 -3.26 0.62
N THR A 226 -15.10 -1.98 0.58
CA THR A 226 -15.19 -1.11 1.77
C THR A 226 -16.26 -1.59 2.72
N PHE A 227 -17.43 -2.01 2.22
CA PHE A 227 -18.49 -2.55 3.04
C PHE A 227 -18.05 -3.80 3.81
N LEU A 228 -17.48 -4.79 3.10
CA LEU A 228 -16.95 -6.01 3.72
C LEU A 228 -15.83 -5.71 4.74
N TYR A 229 -15.02 -4.72 4.45
CA TYR A 229 -13.95 -4.29 5.33
C TYR A 229 -14.47 -3.64 6.61
N ILE A 230 -15.50 -2.79 6.52
CA ILE A 230 -16.15 -2.18 7.70
C ILE A 230 -16.79 -3.25 8.58
N GLU A 231 -17.56 -4.17 8.01
CA GLU A 231 -18.21 -5.27 8.73
C GLU A 231 -17.18 -6.15 9.46
N SER A 232 -16.09 -6.53 8.80
CA SER A 232 -15.05 -7.35 9.43
C SER A 232 -14.39 -6.64 10.63
N ARG A 233 -14.30 -5.34 10.62
CA ARG A 233 -13.71 -4.55 11.70
C ARG A 233 -14.65 -4.35 12.86
N GLU A 234 -15.92 -4.10 12.57
CA GLU A 234 -16.95 -4.01 13.59
C GLU A 234 -17.04 -5.33 14.39
N PHE A 235 -17.03 -6.45 13.68
CA PHE A 235 -16.94 -7.76 14.31
C PHE A 235 -15.72 -7.89 15.23
N LEU A 236 -14.53 -7.54 14.76
CA LEU A 236 -13.30 -7.63 15.55
C LEU A 236 -13.26 -6.64 16.72
N PHE A 237 -13.87 -5.48 16.57
CA PHE A 237 -13.97 -4.50 17.65
C PHE A 237 -14.70 -5.07 18.84
N HIS A 238 -15.82 -5.77 18.60
CA HIS A 238 -16.62 -6.41 19.67
C HIS A 238 -16.02 -7.73 20.15
N ALA A 239 -15.46 -8.56 19.27
CA ALA A 239 -14.92 -9.86 19.62
C ALA A 239 -13.60 -9.79 20.40
N LEU A 240 -12.77 -8.78 20.15
CA LEU A 240 -11.44 -8.62 20.75
C LEU A 240 -11.28 -7.20 21.31
N PRO A 241 -11.96 -6.81 22.40
CA PRO A 241 -11.91 -5.45 22.94
C PRO A 241 -10.49 -5.09 23.44
N THR A 242 -10.09 -3.84 23.20
CA THR A 242 -8.82 -3.29 23.70
C THR A 242 -9.02 -2.04 24.57
N ARG A 243 -10.28 -1.67 24.81
CA ARG A 243 -10.71 -0.61 25.71
C ARG A 243 -11.47 -1.22 26.89
N ASP A 244 -11.40 -0.58 28.02
CA ASP A 244 -12.12 -0.97 29.23
C ASP A 244 -11.81 -2.41 29.70
N VAL A 245 -10.60 -2.89 29.36
CA VAL A 245 -10.06 -4.20 29.76
C VAL A 245 -8.66 -4.01 30.35
N ALA A 246 -8.18 -5.02 31.09
CA ALA A 246 -6.82 -5.01 31.63
C ALA A 246 -5.77 -4.87 30.50
N GLU A 247 -4.65 -4.21 30.75
CA GLU A 247 -3.63 -3.94 29.73
C GLU A 247 -3.07 -5.22 29.10
N SER A 248 -2.92 -6.29 29.87
CA SER A 248 -2.50 -7.61 29.38
C SER A 248 -3.49 -8.19 28.38
N VAL A 249 -4.79 -8.04 28.64
CA VAL A 249 -5.87 -8.48 27.73
C VAL A 249 -5.88 -7.61 26.47
N ALA A 250 -5.74 -6.28 26.60
CA ALA A 250 -5.68 -5.38 25.47
C ALA A 250 -4.48 -5.69 24.55
N GLN A 251 -3.34 -6.02 25.13
CA GLN A 251 -2.15 -6.42 24.39
C GLN A 251 -2.37 -7.77 23.66
N ALA A 252 -2.89 -8.79 24.34
CA ALA A 252 -3.21 -10.08 23.75
C ALA A 252 -4.22 -9.94 22.60
N ASN A 253 -5.25 -9.12 22.77
CA ASN A 253 -6.24 -8.85 21.74
C ASN A 253 -5.63 -8.10 20.54
N THR A 254 -4.66 -7.22 20.75
CA THR A 254 -3.95 -6.53 19.66
C THR A 254 -3.11 -7.52 18.84
N VAL A 255 -2.43 -8.46 19.50
CA VAL A 255 -1.71 -9.57 18.84
C VAL A 255 -2.70 -10.42 18.02
N ALA A 256 -3.81 -10.83 18.61
CA ALA A 256 -4.83 -11.64 17.93
C ALA A 256 -5.42 -10.92 16.70
N ARG A 257 -5.68 -9.63 16.79
CA ARG A 257 -6.11 -8.82 15.63
C ARG A 257 -5.05 -8.77 14.54
N THR A 258 -3.79 -8.60 14.91
CA THR A 258 -2.67 -8.55 13.95
C THR A 258 -2.53 -9.88 13.22
N SER A 259 -2.55 -11.00 13.94
CA SER A 259 -2.53 -12.36 13.37
C SER A 259 -3.74 -12.62 12.46
N PHE A 260 -4.93 -12.22 12.87
CA PHE A 260 -6.15 -12.35 12.07
C PHE A 260 -6.03 -11.64 10.71
N PHE A 261 -5.56 -10.40 10.68
CA PHE A 261 -5.35 -9.69 9.42
C PHE A 261 -4.22 -10.27 8.58
N ALA A 262 -3.16 -10.78 9.22
CA ALA A 262 -2.10 -11.48 8.50
C ALA A 262 -2.64 -12.72 7.78
N ARG A 263 -3.48 -13.53 8.43
CA ARG A 263 -4.12 -14.72 7.84
C ARG A 263 -5.09 -14.40 6.73
N ILE A 264 -5.90 -13.35 6.89
CA ILE A 264 -6.79 -12.87 5.83
C ILE A 264 -5.96 -12.42 4.61
N ASN A 265 -4.91 -11.64 4.83
CA ASN A 265 -4.02 -11.20 3.76
C ASN A 265 -3.34 -12.39 3.08
N LEU A 266 -2.91 -13.39 3.85
CA LEU A 266 -2.31 -14.59 3.32
C LEU A 266 -3.29 -15.35 2.41
N ALA A 267 -4.52 -15.58 2.88
CA ALA A 267 -5.56 -16.25 2.10
C ALA A 267 -5.92 -15.45 0.83
N TYR A 268 -6.15 -14.15 0.97
CA TYR A 268 -6.46 -13.27 -0.16
C TYR A 268 -5.35 -13.27 -1.21
N ASN A 269 -4.09 -13.09 -0.81
CA ASN A 269 -2.98 -13.06 -1.73
C ASN A 269 -2.68 -14.43 -2.34
N ALA A 270 -2.93 -15.55 -1.63
CA ALA A 270 -2.84 -16.90 -2.17
C ALA A 270 -3.87 -17.12 -3.29
N ILE A 271 -5.12 -16.75 -3.05
CA ILE A 271 -6.17 -16.81 -4.07
C ILE A 271 -5.81 -15.91 -5.26
N ALA A 272 -5.37 -14.68 -5.01
CA ALA A 272 -4.95 -13.76 -6.05
C ALA A 272 -3.81 -14.35 -6.92
N LEU A 273 -2.82 -14.98 -6.30
CA LEU A 273 -1.72 -15.63 -7.01
C LEU A 273 -2.21 -16.78 -7.88
N LEU A 274 -3.08 -17.65 -7.36
CA LEU A 274 -3.68 -18.74 -8.12
C LEU A 274 -4.47 -18.23 -9.34
N VAL A 275 -5.28 -17.19 -9.12
CA VAL A 275 -6.03 -16.54 -10.20
C VAL A 275 -5.09 -15.94 -11.25
N GLN A 276 -4.05 -15.23 -10.82
CA GLN A 276 -3.06 -14.62 -11.72
C GLN A 276 -2.33 -15.67 -12.58
N LEU A 277 -1.90 -16.78 -11.97
CA LEU A 277 -1.10 -17.79 -12.65
C LEU A 277 -1.93 -18.68 -13.57
N PHE A 278 -3.12 -19.08 -13.15
CA PHE A 278 -3.88 -20.14 -13.83
C PHE A 278 -5.11 -19.64 -14.56
N LEU A 279 -5.75 -18.58 -14.08
CA LEU A 279 -7.07 -18.19 -14.55
C LEU A 279 -7.05 -17.00 -15.52
N VAL A 280 -6.28 -15.95 -15.21
CA VAL A 280 -6.28 -14.71 -16.00
C VAL A 280 -5.93 -14.99 -17.47
N GLY A 281 -4.88 -15.75 -17.75
CA GLY A 281 -4.47 -16.06 -19.11
C GLY A 281 -5.48 -16.92 -19.88
N ARG A 282 -6.25 -17.76 -19.20
CA ARG A 282 -7.32 -18.57 -19.81
C ARG A 282 -8.57 -17.75 -20.07
N LEU A 283 -8.98 -16.94 -19.09
CA LEU A 283 -10.15 -16.08 -19.18
C LEU A 283 -10.00 -15.04 -20.29
N VAL A 284 -8.83 -14.40 -20.41
CA VAL A 284 -8.55 -13.45 -21.50
C VAL A 284 -8.67 -14.12 -22.88
N ARG A 285 -8.23 -15.38 -23.02
CA ARG A 285 -8.34 -16.13 -24.30
C ARG A 285 -9.75 -16.57 -24.62
N TRP A 286 -10.56 -16.91 -23.63
CA TRP A 286 -11.91 -17.45 -23.84
C TRP A 286 -12.96 -16.35 -23.96
N LEU A 287 -12.90 -15.34 -23.09
CA LEU A 287 -13.93 -14.28 -23.00
C LEU A 287 -13.54 -13.02 -23.75
N GLY A 288 -12.26 -12.86 -24.08
CA GLY A 288 -11.73 -11.59 -24.56
C GLY A 288 -11.59 -10.57 -23.41
N LEU A 289 -10.75 -9.57 -23.62
CA LEU A 289 -10.46 -8.55 -22.60
C LEU A 289 -11.70 -7.75 -22.19
N GLY A 290 -12.59 -7.45 -23.16
CA GLY A 290 -13.80 -6.65 -22.90
C GLY A 290 -14.82 -7.39 -22.04
N ALA A 291 -15.09 -8.66 -22.30
CA ALA A 291 -16.01 -9.45 -21.49
C ALA A 291 -15.45 -9.73 -20.10
N LEU A 292 -14.13 -9.93 -19.97
CA LEU A 292 -13.47 -10.11 -18.68
C LEU A 292 -13.60 -8.86 -17.82
N LEU A 293 -13.40 -7.67 -18.39
CA LEU A 293 -13.60 -6.40 -17.67
C LEU A 293 -15.08 -6.16 -17.30
N ALA A 294 -16.02 -6.69 -18.02
CA ALA A 294 -17.45 -6.59 -17.73
C ALA A 294 -17.92 -7.60 -16.66
N SER A 295 -17.16 -8.68 -16.43
CA SER A 295 -17.50 -9.73 -15.45
C SER A 295 -16.85 -9.53 -14.07
N LEU A 296 -15.90 -8.62 -13.96
CA LEU A 296 -15.24 -8.23 -12.72
C LEU A 296 -16.02 -7.14 -12.00
#